data_4f12061323e98334156a0f13fb0fb27a
#
_entry.id   4f12061323e98334156a0f13fb0fb27a
#
_cell.length_a   1.000
_cell.length_b   1.000
_cell.length_c   1.000
_cell.angle_alpha   90.00
_cell.angle_beta   90.00
_cell.angle_gamma   90.00
#
_symmetry.space_group_name_H-M   'P 1'
#
loop_
_entity.id
_entity.type
_entity.pdbx_description
1 polymer ?
#
loop_
_entity_poly.entity_id
_entity_poly.type
_entity_poly.pdbx_seq_one_letter_code
_entity_poly.pdbx_strand_id
1 'polypeptide(L)'
;MTCITSGLILASNSSFATTSPVHEQLQVPQCLAAKITVPHKILAENKEFKIIDVLSSDVETLTILADKVSCGHFVNVSHKLTGTLAANQQQSAQKLLQKKLVKPLGVSKLHKDVYEIKHEEEVNAALKEIVSDNIWQTLTHMTSYYNRSATKDTGVETANWLKLKFEQMAVEYGRTDTSTFFVKTGWYKQPSLVTVIGKDIKAPAIVIGAHMDTLDGRMPGAGDDGSGSSSIMEAARVILSSKTTFKRPIYFIWYAAEERGLVGSQHVVQHFQEQSIPVKAVVQFDMTGYRNDANDPTMWVFTDYTDRDLSNYLAKLIDHYIHVPVDYSRCGYGCSDHASWNEEDIPAAFPCETSFADHNPYIHTSSDKMDLLNLEHMTNFSKLAVAFAIELASE
;
A
#
# COMPACT_ATOMS: atom_id res chain seq x y z
N MET A 1 15.46 -25.99 -74.71
CA MET A 1 14.46 -25.02 -74.17
C MET A 1 14.57 -25.04 -72.64
N THR A 2 15.33 -24.13 -72.07
CA THR A 2 15.61 -24.09 -70.65
C THR A 2 14.83 -22.92 -70.06
N CYS A 3 13.83 -23.20 -69.17
CA CYS A 3 13.10 -22.16 -68.47
C CYS A 3 13.86 -21.77 -67.19
N ILE A 4 14.25 -20.51 -67.12
CA ILE A 4 14.79 -19.88 -65.92
C ILE A 4 13.61 -19.23 -65.18
N THR A 5 13.29 -19.71 -63.99
CA THR A 5 12.31 -19.07 -63.08
C THR A 5 13.08 -18.17 -62.13
N SER A 6 12.88 -16.85 -62.24
CA SER A 6 13.38 -15.84 -61.32
C SER A 6 12.49 -15.80 -60.10
N GLY A 7 13.04 -16.21 -58.93
CA GLY A 7 12.35 -16.05 -57.64
C GLY A 7 12.56 -14.62 -57.14
N LEU A 8 11.44 -13.90 -56.93
CA LEU A 8 11.41 -12.62 -56.20
C LEU A 8 11.52 -12.90 -54.69
N ILE A 9 12.60 -12.45 -54.08
CA ILE A 9 12.73 -12.43 -52.59
C ILE A 9 12.07 -11.13 -52.10
N LEU A 10 10.88 -11.23 -51.52
CA LEU A 10 10.24 -10.18 -50.77
C LEU A 10 10.93 -10.07 -49.38
N ALA A 11 11.77 -9.08 -49.19
CA ALA A 11 12.29 -8.70 -47.89
C ALA A 11 11.17 -8.04 -47.08
N SER A 12 10.65 -8.73 -46.09
CA SER A 12 9.74 -8.13 -45.10
C SER A 12 10.52 -7.25 -44.14
N ASN A 13 10.42 -5.94 -44.32
CA ASN A 13 10.87 -4.97 -43.33
C ASN A 13 9.90 -5.02 -42.15
N SER A 14 10.26 -5.76 -41.10
CA SER A 14 9.63 -5.63 -39.79
C SER A 14 10.12 -4.31 -39.16
N SER A 15 9.34 -3.25 -39.32
CA SER A 15 9.50 -2.02 -38.54
C SER A 15 9.17 -2.36 -37.09
N PHE A 16 10.20 -2.48 -36.24
CA PHE A 16 10.02 -2.43 -34.81
C PHE A 16 9.45 -1.04 -34.47
N ALA A 17 8.17 -1.00 -34.09
CA ALA A 17 7.60 0.20 -33.49
C ALA A 17 8.39 0.47 -32.20
N THR A 18 9.23 1.48 -32.21
CA THR A 18 9.86 1.99 -30.98
C THR A 18 8.76 2.62 -30.15
N THR A 19 8.31 1.92 -29.11
CA THR A 19 7.42 2.52 -28.10
C THR A 19 8.16 3.70 -27.50
N SER A 20 7.53 4.89 -27.52
CA SER A 20 8.10 6.07 -26.86
C SER A 20 8.34 5.73 -25.38
N PRO A 21 9.45 6.22 -24.80
CA PRO A 21 9.73 5.97 -23.39
C PRO A 21 8.59 6.51 -22.53
N VAL A 22 8.20 5.73 -21.51
CA VAL A 22 7.16 6.12 -20.55
C VAL A 22 7.74 7.17 -19.62
N HIS A 23 7.00 8.25 -19.41
CA HIS A 23 7.33 9.33 -18.48
C HIS A 23 6.33 9.34 -17.33
N GLU A 24 6.81 9.70 -16.15
CA GLU A 24 6.01 9.83 -14.94
C GLU A 24 6.18 11.20 -14.32
N GLN A 25 5.12 11.69 -13.70
CA GLN A 25 5.10 12.99 -13.05
C GLN A 25 5.10 12.77 -11.54
N LEU A 26 6.15 13.25 -10.88
CA LEU A 26 6.37 13.08 -9.46
C LEU A 26 6.29 14.42 -8.74
N GLN A 27 5.53 14.47 -7.66
CA GLN A 27 5.57 15.57 -6.70
C GLN A 27 6.64 15.26 -5.67
N VAL A 28 7.71 16.04 -5.66
CA VAL A 28 8.89 15.84 -4.82
C VAL A 28 9.09 17.02 -3.86
N PRO A 29 9.52 16.81 -2.61
CA PRO A 29 9.91 17.90 -1.71
C PRO A 29 11.07 18.72 -2.28
N GLN A 30 11.12 20.02 -1.99
CA GLN A 30 12.18 20.91 -2.49
C GLN A 30 13.59 20.42 -2.12
N CYS A 31 13.78 19.88 -0.91
CA CYS A 31 15.07 19.37 -0.47
C CYS A 31 15.52 18.14 -1.26
N LEU A 32 14.60 17.22 -1.59
CA LEU A 32 14.88 16.07 -2.46
C LEU A 32 15.15 16.54 -3.89
N ALA A 33 14.30 17.43 -4.42
CA ALA A 33 14.45 17.98 -5.76
C ALA A 33 15.82 18.62 -6.00
N ALA A 34 16.42 19.26 -4.98
CA ALA A 34 17.76 19.87 -5.04
C ALA A 34 18.91 18.83 -5.14
N LYS A 35 18.61 17.55 -4.93
CA LYS A 35 19.58 16.44 -4.96
C LYS A 35 19.43 15.52 -6.17
N ILE A 36 18.36 15.69 -6.94
CA ILE A 36 18.08 14.88 -8.14
C ILE A 36 19.12 15.15 -9.20
N THR A 37 19.76 14.09 -9.67
CA THR A 37 20.78 14.14 -10.74
C THR A 37 20.30 13.51 -12.05
N VAL A 38 19.22 12.71 -12.01
CA VAL A 38 18.64 12.14 -13.23
C VAL A 38 18.03 13.23 -14.11
N PRO A 39 18.01 13.06 -15.43
CA PRO A 39 17.36 14.00 -16.34
C PRO A 39 15.87 14.17 -16.00
N HIS A 40 15.43 15.38 -15.81
CA HIS A 40 14.04 15.69 -15.51
C HIS A 40 13.63 17.08 -16.01
N LYS A 41 12.32 17.25 -16.19
CA LYS A 41 11.72 18.55 -16.52
C LYS A 41 10.86 19.03 -15.37
N ILE A 42 11.05 20.25 -14.89
CA ILE A 42 10.18 20.88 -13.90
C ILE A 42 8.89 21.33 -14.60
N LEU A 43 7.75 20.82 -14.16
CA LEU A 43 6.43 21.21 -14.66
C LEU A 43 5.81 22.33 -13.84
N ALA A 44 5.98 22.29 -12.51
CA ALA A 44 5.49 23.30 -11.57
C ALA A 44 6.33 23.29 -10.29
N GLU A 45 6.33 24.42 -9.57
CA GLU A 45 6.98 24.51 -8.26
C GLU A 45 6.28 25.49 -7.33
N ASN A 46 6.42 25.27 -6.04
CA ASN A 46 6.07 26.17 -4.95
C ASN A 46 7.16 26.15 -3.87
N LYS A 47 6.92 26.73 -2.69
CA LYS A 47 7.91 26.79 -1.61
C LYS A 47 8.28 25.42 -1.01
N GLU A 48 7.37 24.44 -1.11
CA GLU A 48 7.48 23.13 -0.45
C GLU A 48 7.81 22.02 -1.44
N PHE A 49 7.24 22.06 -2.65
CA PHE A 49 7.30 20.97 -3.63
C PHE A 49 7.60 21.42 -5.05
N LYS A 50 8.14 20.48 -5.82
CA LYS A 50 8.16 20.52 -7.30
C LYS A 50 7.35 19.38 -7.87
N ILE A 51 6.72 19.60 -9.02
CA ILE A 51 6.27 18.51 -9.89
C ILE A 51 7.26 18.40 -11.02
N ILE A 52 7.89 17.24 -11.12
CA ILE A 52 8.89 16.93 -12.15
C ILE A 52 8.38 15.83 -13.08
N ASP A 53 8.81 15.88 -14.33
CA ASP A 53 8.58 14.84 -15.33
C ASP A 53 9.90 14.09 -15.53
N VAL A 54 9.88 12.78 -15.32
CA VAL A 54 11.06 11.89 -15.38
C VAL A 54 10.74 10.64 -16.20
N LEU A 55 11.78 9.95 -16.67
CA LEU A 55 11.62 8.62 -17.24
C LEU A 55 11.19 7.63 -16.16
N SER A 56 10.26 6.74 -16.48
CA SER A 56 9.80 5.69 -15.55
C SER A 56 10.94 4.78 -15.08
N SER A 57 11.98 4.61 -15.90
CA SER A 57 13.20 3.88 -15.52
C SER A 57 14.01 4.54 -14.41
N ASP A 58 13.82 5.83 -14.19
CA ASP A 58 14.58 6.61 -13.21
C ASP A 58 13.86 6.74 -11.86
N VAL A 59 12.58 6.34 -11.78
CA VAL A 59 11.75 6.46 -10.56
C VAL A 59 12.38 5.72 -9.38
N GLU A 60 12.85 4.49 -9.59
CA GLU A 60 13.52 3.71 -8.55
C GLU A 60 14.80 4.38 -8.02
N THR A 61 15.57 5.00 -8.92
CA THR A 61 16.75 5.78 -8.52
C THR A 61 16.37 6.91 -7.58
N LEU A 62 15.18 7.50 -7.77
CA LEU A 62 14.67 8.56 -6.90
C LEU A 62 14.19 8.02 -5.55
N THR A 63 13.61 6.82 -5.49
CA THR A 63 13.28 6.14 -4.22
C THR A 63 14.54 5.94 -3.39
N ILE A 64 15.56 5.32 -3.96
CA ILE A 64 16.85 5.10 -3.29
C ILE A 64 17.55 6.42 -2.89
N LEU A 65 17.38 7.49 -3.67
CA LEU A 65 17.89 8.80 -3.33
C LEU A 65 17.13 9.40 -2.13
N ALA A 66 15.82 9.26 -2.10
CA ALA A 66 14.97 9.78 -1.03
C ALA A 66 15.37 9.21 0.33
N ASP A 67 15.61 7.88 0.41
CA ASP A 67 16.10 7.21 1.61
C ASP A 67 17.42 7.82 2.11
N LYS A 68 18.35 8.06 1.19
CA LYS A 68 19.69 8.57 1.52
C LYS A 68 19.70 10.01 2.04
N VAL A 69 18.74 10.82 1.61
CA VAL A 69 18.76 12.27 1.94
C VAL A 69 17.80 12.61 3.08
N SER A 70 17.00 11.69 3.55
CA SER A 70 16.08 11.85 4.70
C SER A 70 15.23 13.13 4.61
N CYS A 71 14.75 13.42 3.43
CA CYS A 71 13.96 14.63 3.10
C CYS A 71 12.49 14.34 2.82
N GLY A 72 12.03 13.13 3.12
CA GLY A 72 10.76 12.59 2.66
C GLY A 72 10.82 12.07 1.23
N HIS A 73 9.83 11.26 0.87
CA HIS A 73 9.68 10.66 -0.44
C HIS A 73 8.82 11.53 -1.37
N PHE A 74 8.60 11.03 -2.56
CA PHE A 74 7.75 11.64 -3.58
C PHE A 74 6.40 10.93 -3.67
N VAL A 75 5.42 11.61 -4.26
CA VAL A 75 4.14 11.02 -4.64
C VAL A 75 4.04 11.04 -6.17
N ASN A 76 3.67 9.93 -6.78
CA ASN A 76 3.43 9.85 -8.21
C ASN A 76 2.06 10.45 -8.53
N VAL A 77 2.06 11.51 -9.31
CA VAL A 77 0.84 12.25 -9.67
C VAL A 77 0.47 12.11 -11.15
N SER A 78 1.08 11.14 -11.85
CA SER A 78 0.91 10.94 -13.29
C SER A 78 -0.56 10.78 -13.67
N HIS A 79 -1.34 9.99 -12.91
CA HIS A 79 -2.75 9.77 -13.18
C HIS A 79 -3.60 11.06 -13.06
N LYS A 80 -3.19 12.01 -12.22
CA LYS A 80 -3.86 13.31 -12.04
C LYS A 80 -3.56 14.27 -13.20
N LEU A 81 -2.52 13.99 -14.00
CA LEU A 81 -2.07 14.79 -15.15
C LEU A 81 -2.29 14.09 -16.49
N THR A 82 -2.73 12.82 -16.48
CA THR A 82 -3.04 12.02 -17.66
C THR A 82 -4.18 12.67 -18.48
N GLY A 83 -4.09 12.61 -19.80
CA GLY A 83 -5.11 13.18 -20.71
C GLY A 83 -4.98 14.68 -20.94
N THR A 84 -4.07 15.37 -20.26
CA THR A 84 -3.75 16.77 -20.56
C THR A 84 -2.83 16.87 -21.77
N LEU A 85 -3.19 17.70 -22.74
CA LEU A 85 -2.28 18.06 -23.84
C LEU A 85 -0.96 18.58 -23.26
N ALA A 86 0.16 18.23 -23.85
CA ALA A 86 1.49 18.64 -23.38
C ALA A 86 1.59 20.17 -23.14
N ALA A 87 0.88 20.97 -23.95
CA ALA A 87 0.78 22.41 -23.76
C ALA A 87 0.07 22.86 -22.47
N ASN A 88 -0.81 22.01 -21.91
CA ASN A 88 -1.59 22.32 -20.71
C ASN A 88 -1.06 21.61 -19.45
N GLN A 89 -0.07 20.73 -19.59
CA GLN A 89 0.45 19.91 -18.49
C GLN A 89 1.05 20.77 -17.37
N GLN A 90 1.81 21.82 -17.73
CA GLN A 90 2.35 22.76 -16.73
C GLN A 90 1.26 23.49 -15.96
N GLN A 91 0.20 23.95 -16.65
CA GLN A 91 -0.91 24.61 -15.98
C GLN A 91 -1.67 23.66 -15.04
N SER A 92 -1.86 22.41 -15.43
CA SER A 92 -2.50 21.40 -14.61
C SER A 92 -1.64 21.05 -13.39
N ALA A 93 -0.33 20.89 -13.56
CA ALA A 93 0.63 20.70 -12.48
C ALA A 93 0.62 21.87 -11.49
N GLN A 94 0.59 23.11 -11.98
CA GLN A 94 0.51 24.30 -11.12
C GLN A 94 -0.79 24.35 -10.32
N LYS A 95 -1.93 23.98 -10.92
CA LYS A 95 -3.23 23.89 -10.22
C LYS A 95 -3.20 22.82 -9.15
N LEU A 96 -2.56 21.66 -9.42
CA LEU A 96 -2.43 20.58 -8.46
C LEU A 96 -1.67 21.02 -7.21
N LEU A 97 -0.54 21.72 -7.37
CA LEU A 97 0.23 22.28 -6.25
C LEU A 97 -0.56 23.36 -5.48
N GLN A 98 -1.35 24.17 -6.15
CA GLN A 98 -2.18 25.20 -5.50
C GLN A 98 -3.32 24.58 -4.66
N LYS A 99 -3.96 23.51 -5.14
CA LYS A 99 -5.03 22.81 -4.40
C LYS A 99 -4.54 22.26 -3.05
N LYS A 100 -3.30 21.80 -2.97
CA LYS A 100 -2.69 21.28 -1.73
C LYS A 100 -2.34 22.36 -0.71
N LEU A 101 -2.04 23.60 -1.15
CA LEU A 101 -1.79 24.73 -0.24
C LEU A 101 -3.03 25.19 0.53
N VAL A 102 -4.23 24.85 0.05
CA VAL A 102 -5.52 25.24 0.68
C VAL A 102 -5.94 24.25 1.76
N LYS A 103 -5.40 23.02 1.78
CA LYS A 103 -5.62 22.06 2.88
C LYS A 103 -4.42 22.14 3.84
N PRO A 104 -4.57 22.71 5.06
CA PRO A 104 -3.51 22.61 6.06
C PRO A 104 -3.23 21.14 6.34
N LEU A 105 -1.96 20.75 6.25
CA LEU A 105 -1.48 19.44 6.70
C LEU A 105 -1.96 19.19 8.13
N GLY A 106 -2.75 18.15 8.35
CA GLY A 106 -3.15 17.71 9.67
C GLY A 106 -4.41 18.32 10.29
N VAL A 107 -5.23 19.10 9.55
CA VAL A 107 -6.57 19.43 10.01
C VAL A 107 -7.56 18.46 9.36
N SER A 108 -7.71 17.28 9.97
CA SER A 108 -8.87 16.43 9.77
C SER A 108 -10.13 17.28 9.99
N LYS A 109 -11.08 17.25 9.05
CA LYS A 109 -12.44 17.69 9.36
C LYS A 109 -12.89 16.87 10.55
N LEU A 110 -13.33 17.54 11.62
CA LEU A 110 -13.95 16.92 12.78
C LEU A 110 -15.19 16.13 12.33
N HIS A 111 -15.01 14.94 11.79
CA HIS A 111 -16.02 13.92 11.90
C HIS A 111 -15.92 13.42 13.33
N LYS A 112 -16.88 13.78 14.16
CA LYS A 112 -17.04 13.21 15.50
C LYS A 112 -17.57 11.78 15.37
N ASP A 113 -16.83 10.90 14.72
CA ASP A 113 -17.06 9.48 14.87
C ASP A 113 -16.49 9.09 16.23
N VAL A 114 -17.40 8.75 17.13
CA VAL A 114 -17.03 8.23 18.44
C VAL A 114 -16.69 6.77 18.23
N TYR A 115 -15.40 6.45 18.16
CA TYR A 115 -14.92 5.07 18.13
C TYR A 115 -14.89 4.51 19.56
N GLU A 116 -15.61 3.42 19.78
CA GLU A 116 -15.74 2.75 21.10
C GLU A 116 -15.43 1.26 20.96
N ILE A 117 -14.95 0.64 22.04
CA ILE A 117 -14.79 -0.81 22.15
C ILE A 117 -16.13 -1.38 22.65
N LYS A 118 -16.75 -2.28 21.84
CA LYS A 118 -18.11 -2.78 22.08
C LYS A 118 -18.27 -4.30 21.84
N HIS A 119 -17.30 -4.91 21.16
CA HIS A 119 -17.36 -6.29 20.69
C HIS A 119 -16.27 -7.17 21.30
N GLU A 120 -15.99 -6.95 22.60
CA GLU A 120 -14.88 -7.59 23.31
C GLU A 120 -14.94 -9.13 23.29
N GLU A 121 -16.14 -9.69 23.44
CA GLU A 121 -16.30 -11.16 23.42
C GLU A 121 -15.96 -11.74 22.05
N GLU A 122 -16.46 -11.14 20.97
CA GLU A 122 -16.21 -11.56 19.59
C GLU A 122 -14.74 -11.39 19.21
N VAL A 123 -14.13 -10.26 19.59
CA VAL A 123 -12.71 -10.02 19.36
C VAL A 123 -11.86 -11.05 20.09
N ASN A 124 -12.07 -11.23 21.40
CA ASN A 124 -11.30 -12.18 22.21
C ASN A 124 -11.47 -13.65 21.74
N ALA A 125 -12.63 -14.00 21.20
CA ALA A 125 -12.83 -15.31 20.58
C ALA A 125 -12.01 -15.45 19.29
N ALA A 126 -12.02 -14.43 18.43
CA ALA A 126 -11.30 -14.42 17.16
C ALA A 126 -9.77 -14.38 17.35
N LEU A 127 -9.27 -13.62 18.33
CA LEU A 127 -7.83 -13.54 18.61
C LEU A 127 -7.21 -14.89 18.99
N LYS A 128 -7.98 -15.83 19.55
CA LYS A 128 -7.52 -17.18 19.88
C LYS A 128 -7.32 -18.06 18.63
N GLU A 129 -7.91 -17.69 17.52
CA GLU A 129 -7.82 -18.41 16.25
C GLU A 129 -6.61 -18.01 15.42
N ILE A 130 -5.83 -17.00 15.86
CA ILE A 130 -4.62 -16.57 15.15
C ILE A 130 -3.54 -17.62 15.25
N VAL A 131 -2.99 -18.01 14.12
CA VAL A 131 -1.90 -18.98 13.99
C VAL A 131 -0.67 -18.27 13.43
N SER A 132 0.30 -18.00 14.29
CA SER A 132 1.53 -17.27 13.92
C SER A 132 2.30 -17.94 12.76
N ASP A 133 2.32 -19.28 12.72
CA ASP A 133 2.99 -20.04 11.66
C ASP A 133 2.41 -19.73 10.26
N ASN A 134 1.12 -19.41 10.14
CA ASN A 134 0.53 -19.02 8.87
C ASN A 134 1.11 -17.70 8.34
N ILE A 135 1.39 -16.76 9.24
CA ILE A 135 2.04 -15.49 8.91
C ILE A 135 3.43 -15.78 8.33
N TRP A 136 4.20 -16.60 9.03
CA TRP A 136 5.55 -16.98 8.63
C TRP A 136 5.59 -17.76 7.31
N GLN A 137 4.64 -18.68 7.09
CA GLN A 137 4.51 -19.40 5.82
C GLN A 137 4.17 -18.47 4.65
N THR A 138 3.28 -17.50 4.88
CA THR A 138 2.93 -16.49 3.86
C THR A 138 4.14 -15.64 3.52
N LEU A 139 4.86 -15.15 4.52
CA LEU A 139 6.09 -14.38 4.36
C LEU A 139 7.18 -15.18 3.64
N THR A 140 7.37 -16.46 4.02
CA THR A 140 8.33 -17.36 3.36
C THR A 140 8.06 -17.47 1.86
N HIS A 141 6.78 -17.59 1.48
CA HIS A 141 6.43 -17.63 0.06
C HIS A 141 6.72 -16.28 -0.62
N MET A 142 6.29 -15.16 -0.04
CA MET A 142 6.50 -13.84 -0.62
C MET A 142 7.99 -13.50 -0.79
N THR A 143 8.83 -13.87 0.16
CA THR A 143 10.28 -13.63 0.10
C THR A 143 11.05 -14.62 -0.79
N SER A 144 10.38 -15.67 -1.28
CA SER A 144 10.97 -16.64 -2.22
C SER A 144 11.13 -16.09 -3.64
N TYR A 145 10.37 -15.06 -4.00
CA TYR A 145 10.55 -14.37 -5.27
C TYR A 145 11.87 -13.59 -5.31
N TYR A 146 12.46 -13.45 -6.50
CA TYR A 146 13.63 -12.60 -6.68
C TYR A 146 13.36 -11.14 -6.30
N ASN A 147 12.20 -10.66 -6.66
CA ASN A 147 11.52 -9.44 -6.18
C ASN A 147 10.02 -9.57 -6.44
N ARG A 148 9.23 -8.62 -5.93
CA ARG A 148 7.79 -8.50 -6.20
C ARG A 148 7.45 -7.20 -6.92
N SER A 149 8.41 -6.66 -7.67
CA SER A 149 8.29 -5.34 -8.27
C SER A 149 7.07 -5.20 -9.19
N ALA A 150 6.42 -4.05 -9.09
CA ALA A 150 5.27 -3.70 -9.91
C ALA A 150 5.56 -3.67 -11.43
N THR A 151 6.84 -3.57 -11.81
CA THR A 151 7.28 -3.58 -13.22
C THR A 151 7.52 -4.97 -13.78
N LYS A 152 7.58 -6.03 -12.93
CA LYS A 152 8.01 -7.38 -13.29
C LYS A 152 6.86 -8.38 -13.29
N ASP A 153 7.07 -9.50 -13.95
CA ASP A 153 6.11 -10.60 -13.98
C ASP A 153 6.00 -11.27 -12.58
N THR A 154 7.09 -11.31 -11.80
CA THR A 154 7.08 -11.76 -10.40
C THR A 154 6.13 -10.95 -9.51
N GLY A 155 5.98 -9.65 -9.76
CA GLY A 155 4.96 -8.85 -9.10
C GLY A 155 3.53 -9.28 -9.45
N VAL A 156 3.27 -9.58 -10.73
CA VAL A 156 1.97 -10.12 -11.18
C VAL A 156 1.70 -11.49 -10.58
N GLU A 157 2.72 -12.36 -10.52
CA GLU A 157 2.63 -13.68 -9.88
C GLU A 157 2.28 -13.56 -8.40
N THR A 158 2.90 -12.61 -7.68
CA THR A 158 2.58 -12.33 -6.28
C THR A 158 1.11 -11.95 -6.10
N ALA A 159 0.59 -11.02 -6.91
CA ALA A 159 -0.82 -10.61 -6.85
C ALA A 159 -1.77 -11.78 -7.10
N ASN A 160 -1.47 -12.63 -8.09
CA ASN A 160 -2.25 -13.82 -8.39
C ASN A 160 -2.20 -14.86 -7.25
N TRP A 161 -1.04 -15.06 -6.64
CA TRP A 161 -0.88 -15.99 -5.54
C TRP A 161 -1.67 -15.55 -4.29
N LEU A 162 -1.59 -14.27 -3.92
CA LEU A 162 -2.36 -13.71 -2.80
C LEU A 162 -3.87 -13.86 -3.05
N LYS A 163 -4.33 -13.60 -4.28
CA LYS A 163 -5.73 -13.79 -4.68
C LYS A 163 -6.16 -15.24 -4.50
N LEU A 164 -5.40 -16.19 -5.05
CA LEU A 164 -5.70 -17.61 -4.94
C LEU A 164 -5.71 -18.07 -3.48
N LYS A 165 -4.77 -17.61 -2.66
CA LYS A 165 -4.73 -17.94 -1.23
C LYS A 165 -5.99 -17.47 -0.49
N PHE A 166 -6.41 -16.23 -0.73
CA PHE A 166 -7.65 -15.71 -0.14
C PHE A 166 -8.88 -16.51 -0.60
N GLU A 167 -9.01 -16.78 -1.91
CA GLU A 167 -10.13 -17.54 -2.48
C GLU A 167 -10.20 -18.97 -1.94
N GLN A 168 -9.05 -19.63 -1.78
CA GLN A 168 -8.97 -20.96 -1.17
C GLN A 168 -9.47 -20.96 0.27
N MET A 169 -9.04 -19.99 1.07
CA MET A 169 -9.53 -19.84 2.45
C MET A 169 -11.04 -19.56 2.49
N ALA A 170 -11.55 -18.70 1.59
CA ALA A 170 -12.98 -18.44 1.50
C ALA A 170 -13.80 -19.72 1.20
N VAL A 171 -13.30 -20.56 0.32
CA VAL A 171 -13.91 -21.86 0.01
C VAL A 171 -13.82 -22.81 1.21
N GLU A 172 -12.67 -22.90 1.88
CA GLU A 172 -12.44 -23.75 3.04
C GLU A 172 -13.41 -23.43 4.18
N TYR A 173 -13.66 -22.15 4.42
CA TYR A 173 -14.60 -21.71 5.46
C TYR A 173 -16.05 -21.56 4.95
N GLY A 174 -16.35 -22.01 3.75
CA GLY A 174 -17.71 -22.01 3.17
C GLY A 174 -18.29 -20.61 2.95
N ARG A 175 -17.46 -19.59 2.79
CA ARG A 175 -17.90 -18.19 2.60
C ARG A 175 -18.36 -17.98 1.16
N THR A 176 -19.61 -17.56 0.99
CA THR A 176 -20.21 -17.23 -0.32
C THR A 176 -20.41 -15.73 -0.52
N ASP A 177 -20.22 -14.97 0.55
CA ASP A 177 -20.37 -13.51 0.61
C ASP A 177 -19.07 -12.76 0.31
N THR A 178 -18.09 -13.44 -0.30
CA THR A 178 -16.79 -12.84 -0.68
C THR A 178 -16.74 -12.49 -2.16
N SER A 179 -15.85 -11.57 -2.50
CA SER A 179 -15.45 -11.28 -3.89
C SER A 179 -13.99 -10.85 -3.92
N THR A 180 -13.32 -11.11 -5.03
CA THR A 180 -11.95 -10.68 -5.30
C THR A 180 -11.85 -10.08 -6.69
N PHE A 181 -11.11 -8.99 -6.83
CA PHE A 181 -10.86 -8.38 -8.14
C PHE A 181 -9.55 -7.61 -8.14
N PHE A 182 -9.06 -7.31 -9.33
CA PHE A 182 -7.88 -6.50 -9.50
C PHE A 182 -8.22 -5.08 -9.93
N VAL A 183 -7.52 -4.12 -9.34
CA VAL A 183 -7.53 -2.72 -9.78
C VAL A 183 -6.23 -2.46 -10.53
N LYS A 184 -6.32 -1.97 -11.76
CA LYS A 184 -5.14 -1.65 -12.58
C LYS A 184 -4.36 -0.48 -11.95
N THR A 185 -3.04 -0.59 -12.02
CA THR A 185 -2.11 0.35 -11.41
C THR A 185 -1.42 1.18 -12.50
N GLY A 186 -2.19 1.98 -13.21
CA GLY A 186 -1.68 2.77 -14.32
C GLY A 186 -1.07 1.89 -15.42
N TRP A 187 0.19 2.17 -15.77
CA TRP A 187 0.95 1.43 -16.77
C TRP A 187 1.74 0.24 -16.18
N TYR A 188 1.82 0.13 -14.84
CA TYR A 188 2.51 -0.95 -14.16
C TYR A 188 1.86 -2.31 -14.42
N LYS A 189 2.68 -3.37 -14.46
CA LYS A 189 2.20 -4.73 -14.74
C LYS A 189 1.38 -5.30 -13.59
N GLN A 190 1.86 -5.10 -12.36
CA GLN A 190 1.21 -5.61 -11.16
C GLN A 190 -0.05 -4.81 -10.86
N PRO A 191 -1.22 -5.45 -10.75
CA PRO A 191 -2.44 -4.80 -10.28
C PRO A 191 -2.52 -4.86 -8.76
N SER A 192 -3.22 -3.91 -8.14
CA SER A 192 -3.63 -4.03 -6.73
C SER A 192 -4.71 -5.09 -6.59
N LEU A 193 -4.60 -5.94 -5.57
CA LEU A 193 -5.61 -6.94 -5.22
C LEU A 193 -6.59 -6.36 -4.20
N VAL A 194 -7.86 -6.39 -4.52
CA VAL A 194 -8.96 -6.02 -3.61
C VAL A 194 -9.80 -7.26 -3.32
N THR A 195 -9.99 -7.55 -2.05
CA THR A 195 -10.87 -8.64 -1.58
C THR A 195 -11.92 -8.07 -0.64
N VAL A 196 -13.10 -8.64 -0.60
CA VAL A 196 -14.19 -8.22 0.27
C VAL A 196 -14.89 -9.40 0.91
N ILE A 197 -15.21 -9.25 2.20
CA ILE A 197 -16.07 -10.14 2.99
C ILE A 197 -17.32 -9.34 3.32
N GLY A 198 -18.50 -9.91 3.06
CA GLY A 198 -19.77 -9.19 3.18
C GLY A 198 -20.09 -8.31 1.96
N LYS A 199 -19.76 -8.77 0.72
CA LYS A 199 -19.92 -8.03 -0.55
C LYS A 199 -21.32 -7.45 -0.80
N ASP A 200 -22.35 -8.05 -0.18
CA ASP A 200 -23.75 -7.64 -0.38
C ASP A 200 -24.24 -6.63 0.66
N ILE A 201 -23.41 -6.32 1.68
CA ILE A 201 -23.73 -5.36 2.74
C ILE A 201 -23.60 -3.94 2.18
N LYS A 202 -24.68 -3.15 2.33
CA LYS A 202 -24.76 -1.76 1.84
C LYS A 202 -24.54 -0.76 2.98
N ALA A 203 -23.31 -0.75 3.52
CA ALA A 203 -22.90 0.17 4.58
C ALA A 203 -21.46 0.67 4.28
N PRO A 204 -21.01 1.76 4.90
CA PRO A 204 -19.63 2.21 4.75
C PRO A 204 -18.63 1.12 5.18
N ALA A 205 -17.66 0.85 4.31
CA ALA A 205 -16.71 -0.23 4.43
C ALA A 205 -15.65 0.00 5.51
N ILE A 206 -15.10 -1.10 6.02
CA ILE A 206 -13.85 -1.12 6.78
C ILE A 206 -12.76 -1.63 5.85
N VAL A 207 -11.64 -0.93 5.75
CA VAL A 207 -10.53 -1.26 4.86
C VAL A 207 -9.27 -1.55 5.67
N ILE A 208 -8.62 -2.66 5.35
CA ILE A 208 -7.37 -3.11 5.94
C ILE A 208 -6.39 -3.33 4.78
N GLY A 209 -5.31 -2.58 4.74
CA GLY A 209 -4.37 -2.57 3.63
C GLY A 209 -2.94 -2.90 4.02
N ALA A 210 -2.18 -3.37 3.04
CA ALA A 210 -0.74 -3.54 3.02
C ALA A 210 -0.28 -3.39 1.57
N HIS A 211 1.00 -3.11 1.30
CA HIS A 211 1.46 -3.23 -0.08
C HIS A 211 2.18 -4.55 -0.31
N MET A 212 2.20 -5.00 -1.55
CA MET A 212 2.80 -6.30 -1.89
C MET A 212 4.03 -6.19 -2.77
N ASP A 213 4.26 -5.01 -3.35
CA ASP A 213 5.40 -4.80 -4.23
C ASP A 213 6.71 -4.55 -3.46
N THR A 214 7.79 -4.58 -4.19
CA THR A 214 9.15 -4.19 -3.78
C THR A 214 9.80 -3.43 -4.92
N LEU A 215 10.95 -2.84 -4.69
CA LEU A 215 11.81 -2.33 -5.75
C LEU A 215 12.30 -3.44 -6.70
N ASP A 216 12.90 -3.05 -7.83
CA ASP A 216 13.56 -3.94 -8.78
C ASP A 216 14.84 -4.56 -8.16
N GLY A 217 15.52 -5.41 -8.91
CA GLY A 217 16.73 -6.09 -8.46
C GLY A 217 16.43 -7.28 -7.55
N ARG A 218 17.43 -7.73 -6.77
CA ARG A 218 17.21 -8.77 -5.75
C ARG A 218 16.68 -8.11 -4.48
N MET A 219 15.41 -8.24 -4.27
CA MET A 219 14.70 -7.52 -3.23
C MET A 219 13.72 -8.46 -2.52
N PRO A 220 14.16 -9.15 -1.43
CA PRO A 220 13.29 -10.06 -0.68
C PRO A 220 12.09 -9.30 -0.07
N GLY A 221 12.30 -8.05 0.39
CA GLY A 221 11.26 -7.21 0.96
C GLY A 221 10.51 -7.95 2.07
N ALA A 222 11.25 -8.46 3.07
CA ALA A 222 10.61 -9.22 4.14
C ALA A 222 9.91 -8.29 5.12
N GLY A 223 10.60 -7.22 5.54
CA GLY A 223 10.03 -6.16 6.36
C GLY A 223 9.09 -5.31 5.54
N ASP A 224 9.56 -4.83 4.39
CA ASP A 224 8.91 -3.88 3.51
C ASP A 224 8.46 -4.53 2.18
N ASP A 225 7.17 -4.82 1.96
CA ASP A 225 6.14 -4.98 2.97
C ASP A 225 5.57 -6.41 2.90
N GLY A 226 6.49 -7.40 2.86
CA GLY A 226 6.11 -8.80 3.03
C GLY A 226 5.47 -9.04 4.40
N SER A 227 5.94 -8.31 5.42
CA SER A 227 5.49 -8.45 6.79
C SER A 227 4.03 -8.01 6.98
N GLY A 228 3.66 -6.82 6.52
CA GLY A 228 2.29 -6.33 6.58
C GLY A 228 1.36 -7.15 5.71
N SER A 229 1.75 -7.44 4.47
CA SER A 229 1.00 -8.32 3.57
C SER A 229 0.68 -9.69 4.19
N SER A 230 1.63 -10.28 4.93
CA SER A 230 1.45 -11.57 5.61
C SER A 230 0.57 -11.44 6.85
N SER A 231 0.74 -10.35 7.60
CA SER A 231 -0.05 -10.07 8.81
C SER A 231 -1.54 -9.90 8.49
N ILE A 232 -1.86 -9.16 7.42
CA ILE A 232 -3.27 -8.98 7.02
C ILE A 232 -3.86 -10.24 6.36
N MET A 233 -3.05 -11.11 5.75
CA MET A 233 -3.53 -12.38 5.20
C MET A 233 -4.02 -13.31 6.32
N GLU A 234 -3.30 -13.40 7.44
CA GLU A 234 -3.76 -14.17 8.60
C GLU A 234 -4.99 -13.53 9.23
N ALA A 235 -5.04 -12.20 9.35
CA ALA A 235 -6.24 -11.51 9.80
C ALA A 235 -7.45 -11.82 8.90
N ALA A 236 -7.28 -11.81 7.57
CA ALA A 236 -8.31 -12.19 6.62
C ALA A 236 -8.80 -13.63 6.85
N ARG A 237 -7.89 -14.59 7.10
CA ARG A 237 -8.24 -15.98 7.43
C ARG A 237 -9.12 -16.04 8.67
N VAL A 238 -8.74 -15.34 9.74
CA VAL A 238 -9.51 -15.32 10.99
C VAL A 238 -10.90 -14.72 10.78
N ILE A 239 -11.01 -13.62 10.03
CA ILE A 239 -12.32 -13.02 9.71
C ILE A 239 -13.17 -13.96 8.85
N LEU A 240 -12.58 -14.66 7.87
CA LEU A 240 -13.29 -15.67 7.05
C LEU A 240 -13.81 -16.83 7.90
N SER A 241 -13.04 -17.30 8.88
CA SER A 241 -13.43 -18.40 9.78
C SER A 241 -14.41 -17.97 10.89
N SER A 242 -14.52 -16.65 11.12
CA SER A 242 -15.36 -16.10 12.18
C SER A 242 -16.85 -16.37 11.95
N LYS A 243 -17.57 -16.65 13.05
CA LYS A 243 -19.03 -16.73 13.09
C LYS A 243 -19.70 -15.39 13.36
N THR A 244 -18.92 -14.32 13.50
CA THR A 244 -19.42 -12.97 13.77
C THR A 244 -20.26 -12.49 12.60
N THR A 245 -21.40 -11.90 12.89
CA THR A 245 -22.26 -11.26 11.88
C THR A 245 -21.83 -9.82 11.73
N PHE A 246 -21.29 -9.48 10.56
CA PHE A 246 -20.87 -8.12 10.24
C PHE A 246 -22.04 -7.28 9.70
N LYS A 247 -22.06 -6.01 10.05
CA LYS A 247 -23.01 -5.00 9.53
C LYS A 247 -22.36 -4.10 8.46
N ARG A 248 -21.05 -4.20 8.26
CA ARG A 248 -20.27 -3.50 7.25
C ARG A 248 -19.43 -4.47 6.45
N PRO A 249 -19.19 -4.21 5.16
CA PRO A 249 -18.24 -4.99 4.38
C PRO A 249 -16.82 -4.71 4.87
N ILE A 250 -16.00 -5.77 4.91
CA ILE A 250 -14.58 -5.69 5.27
C ILE A 250 -13.76 -5.95 4.02
N TYR A 251 -12.91 -4.99 3.65
CA TYR A 251 -12.00 -5.10 2.52
C TYR A 251 -10.58 -5.36 3.04
N PHE A 252 -9.94 -6.39 2.49
CA PHE A 252 -8.50 -6.58 2.61
C PHE A 252 -7.89 -6.24 1.26
N ILE A 253 -6.89 -5.34 1.26
CA ILE A 253 -6.31 -4.79 0.04
C ILE A 253 -4.81 -4.94 0.08
N TRP A 254 -4.24 -5.55 -0.97
CA TRP A 254 -2.81 -5.58 -1.23
C TRP A 254 -2.51 -4.62 -2.36
N TYR A 255 -1.94 -3.47 -2.02
CA TYR A 255 -1.60 -2.44 -3.00
C TYR A 255 -0.38 -2.84 -3.83
N ALA A 256 -0.36 -2.41 -5.08
CA ALA A 256 0.77 -2.54 -5.99
C ALA A 256 1.41 -1.18 -6.21
N ALA A 257 2.70 -1.15 -6.57
CA ALA A 257 3.42 0.07 -6.91
C ALA A 257 3.34 1.18 -5.83
N GLU A 258 3.35 0.78 -4.56
CA GLU A 258 3.56 1.70 -3.44
C GLU A 258 4.93 2.35 -3.58
N GLU A 259 5.96 1.56 -3.80
CA GLU A 259 7.37 1.89 -4.00
C GLU A 259 7.64 2.85 -5.19
N ARG A 260 6.62 3.07 -6.00
CA ARG A 260 6.62 3.98 -7.15
C ARG A 260 5.89 5.29 -6.87
N GLY A 261 5.66 5.60 -5.58
CA GLY A 261 5.00 6.80 -5.08
C GLY A 261 3.49 6.64 -4.93
N LEU A 262 3.06 5.60 -4.22
CA LEU A 262 1.68 5.33 -3.82
C LEU A 262 0.71 5.13 -5.01
N VAL A 263 1.20 4.59 -6.14
CA VAL A 263 0.38 4.54 -7.36
C VAL A 263 -0.84 3.64 -7.18
N GLY A 264 -0.65 2.46 -6.58
CA GLY A 264 -1.72 1.48 -6.42
C GLY A 264 -2.85 1.96 -5.52
N SER A 265 -2.52 2.50 -4.36
CA SER A 265 -3.54 3.02 -3.44
C SER A 265 -4.31 4.20 -4.02
N GLN A 266 -3.66 5.11 -4.74
CA GLN A 266 -4.35 6.21 -5.42
C GLN A 266 -5.38 5.68 -6.44
N HIS A 267 -5.03 4.65 -7.23
CA HIS A 267 -5.97 4.02 -8.16
C HIS A 267 -7.08 3.24 -7.47
N VAL A 268 -6.80 2.61 -6.33
CA VAL A 268 -7.83 1.93 -5.52
C VAL A 268 -8.80 2.95 -4.93
N VAL A 269 -8.33 4.04 -4.36
CA VAL A 269 -9.18 5.12 -3.85
C VAL A 269 -10.07 5.69 -4.95
N GLN A 270 -9.50 5.96 -6.13
CA GLN A 270 -10.27 6.40 -7.29
C GLN A 270 -11.33 5.37 -7.67
N HIS A 271 -11.00 4.07 -7.70
CA HIS A 271 -11.96 3.00 -7.98
C HIS A 271 -13.13 3.00 -6.98
N PHE A 272 -12.85 3.14 -5.68
CA PHE A 272 -13.90 3.21 -4.65
C PHE A 272 -14.82 4.41 -4.86
N GLN A 273 -14.27 5.57 -5.22
CA GLN A 273 -15.05 6.76 -5.55
C GLN A 273 -15.93 6.56 -6.80
N GLU A 274 -15.35 6.01 -7.88
CA GLU A 274 -16.07 5.73 -9.14
C GLU A 274 -17.21 4.73 -8.95
N GLN A 275 -17.00 3.71 -8.10
CA GLN A 275 -18.01 2.72 -7.75
C GLN A 275 -18.95 3.17 -6.64
N SER A 276 -18.76 4.40 -6.11
CA SER A 276 -19.55 4.94 -4.99
C SER A 276 -19.57 4.01 -3.77
N ILE A 277 -18.42 3.39 -3.45
CA ILE A 277 -18.24 2.55 -2.27
C ILE A 277 -17.86 3.47 -1.10
N PRO A 278 -18.75 3.73 -0.14
CA PRO A 278 -18.43 4.57 1.01
C PRO A 278 -17.50 3.82 1.96
N VAL A 279 -16.54 4.53 2.55
CA VAL A 279 -15.56 3.97 3.50
C VAL A 279 -15.71 4.70 4.84
N LYS A 280 -15.79 3.93 5.94
CA LYS A 280 -15.85 4.45 7.31
C LYS A 280 -14.45 4.67 7.89
N ALA A 281 -13.58 3.68 7.72
CA ALA A 281 -12.25 3.71 8.30
C ALA A 281 -11.27 2.83 7.51
N VAL A 282 -10.02 3.26 7.46
CA VAL A 282 -8.90 2.55 6.82
C VAL A 282 -7.77 2.37 7.83
N VAL A 283 -7.15 1.20 7.84
CA VAL A 283 -5.89 0.97 8.53
C VAL A 283 -4.87 0.37 7.55
N GLN A 284 -3.68 0.94 7.50
CA GLN A 284 -2.56 0.45 6.69
C GLN A 284 -1.58 -0.31 7.57
N PHE A 285 -1.18 -1.50 7.13
CA PHE A 285 -0.15 -2.31 7.76
C PHE A 285 1.05 -2.36 6.83
N ASP A 286 2.06 -1.62 7.17
CA ASP A 286 3.29 -1.50 6.42
C ASP A 286 4.44 -1.52 7.42
N MET A 287 5.33 -2.51 7.26
CA MET A 287 6.39 -2.80 8.20
C MET A 287 5.86 -3.20 9.60
N THR A 288 5.73 -4.52 9.83
CA THR A 288 5.06 -5.08 11.03
C THR A 288 5.92 -6.06 11.82
N GLY A 289 7.20 -6.28 11.45
CA GLY A 289 7.99 -7.38 12.03
C GLY A 289 9.32 -6.98 12.64
N TYR A 290 9.94 -5.88 12.27
CA TYR A 290 11.24 -5.47 12.79
C TYR A 290 11.12 -4.89 14.20
N ARG A 291 12.14 -5.14 15.03
CA ARG A 291 12.35 -4.47 16.32
C ARG A 291 13.79 -3.96 16.40
N ASN A 292 13.99 -2.69 16.62
CA ASN A 292 15.31 -2.12 16.82
C ASN A 292 15.97 -2.66 18.11
N ASP A 293 15.18 -2.80 19.18
CA ASP A 293 15.51 -3.60 20.35
C ASP A 293 14.64 -4.86 20.35
N ALA A 294 15.28 -6.04 20.31
CA ALA A 294 14.57 -7.33 20.27
C ALA A 294 13.61 -7.54 21.46
N ASN A 295 13.82 -6.85 22.58
CA ASN A 295 13.00 -6.94 23.78
C ASN A 295 11.90 -5.88 23.85
N ASP A 296 11.88 -4.91 22.94
CA ASP A 296 10.87 -3.85 22.92
C ASP A 296 9.66 -4.29 22.08
N PRO A 297 8.50 -4.57 22.69
CA PRO A 297 7.28 -4.95 21.99
C PRO A 297 6.44 -3.73 21.56
N THR A 298 6.91 -2.49 21.74
CA THR A 298 6.14 -1.27 21.48
C THR A 298 5.61 -1.26 20.05
N MET A 299 4.32 -1.03 19.89
CA MET A 299 3.70 -0.75 18.61
C MET A 299 3.54 0.77 18.47
N TRP A 300 3.93 1.29 17.32
CA TRP A 300 3.94 2.74 17.07
C TRP A 300 2.72 3.15 16.26
N VAL A 301 2.15 4.30 16.53
CA VAL A 301 1.05 4.89 15.76
C VAL A 301 1.53 6.18 15.12
N PHE A 302 1.54 6.23 13.80
CA PHE A 302 1.96 7.42 13.05
C PHE A 302 0.82 8.45 13.01
N THR A 303 1.18 9.74 13.10
CA THR A 303 0.21 10.82 13.33
C THR A 303 0.16 11.85 12.22
N ASP A 304 0.90 11.68 11.14
CA ASP A 304 0.85 12.52 9.95
C ASP A 304 0.18 11.77 8.78
N TYR A 305 -0.58 12.49 7.98
CA TYR A 305 -1.45 11.93 6.94
C TYR A 305 -2.47 10.90 7.45
N THR A 306 -2.85 11.00 8.74
CA THR A 306 -3.82 10.11 9.40
C THR A 306 -4.98 10.89 10.00
N ASP A 307 -6.08 10.20 10.31
CA ASP A 307 -7.14 10.73 11.15
C ASP A 307 -6.77 10.59 12.63
N ARG A 308 -6.84 11.69 13.38
CA ARG A 308 -6.42 11.71 14.78
C ARG A 308 -7.31 10.84 15.67
N ASP A 309 -8.62 10.87 15.46
CA ASP A 309 -9.54 10.15 16.34
C ASP A 309 -9.46 8.66 16.08
N LEU A 310 -9.29 8.26 14.81
CA LEU A 310 -9.04 6.88 14.42
C LEU A 310 -7.66 6.40 14.92
N SER A 311 -6.60 7.22 14.85
CA SER A 311 -5.28 6.89 15.38
C SER A 311 -5.31 6.69 16.89
N ASN A 312 -6.02 7.54 17.63
CA ASN A 312 -6.23 7.39 19.07
C ASN A 312 -7.04 6.12 19.39
N TYR A 313 -8.02 5.79 18.56
CA TYR A 313 -8.78 4.55 18.72
C TYR A 313 -7.91 3.32 18.48
N LEU A 314 -7.06 3.35 17.45
CA LEU A 314 -6.11 2.27 17.17
C LEU A 314 -5.17 2.04 18.37
N ALA A 315 -4.65 3.11 18.97
CA ALA A 315 -3.84 3.01 20.18
C ALA A 315 -4.60 2.35 21.35
N LYS A 316 -5.91 2.66 21.52
CA LYS A 316 -6.76 1.99 22.50
C LYS A 316 -6.95 0.50 22.21
N LEU A 317 -7.08 0.10 20.93
CA LEU A 317 -7.18 -1.32 20.54
C LEU A 317 -5.90 -2.07 20.88
N ILE A 318 -4.73 -1.47 20.66
CA ILE A 318 -3.44 -2.06 21.03
C ILE A 318 -3.35 -2.27 22.52
N ASP A 319 -3.62 -1.25 23.33
CA ASP A 319 -3.60 -1.32 24.79
C ASP A 319 -4.59 -2.37 25.32
N HIS A 320 -5.84 -2.34 24.80
CA HIS A 320 -6.94 -3.17 25.30
C HIS A 320 -6.84 -4.67 24.90
N TYR A 321 -6.40 -4.97 23.65
CA TYR A 321 -6.42 -6.32 23.11
C TYR A 321 -5.06 -6.97 22.97
N ILE A 322 -4.02 -6.18 22.74
CA ILE A 322 -2.67 -6.71 22.50
C ILE A 322 -1.83 -6.66 23.78
N HIS A 323 -2.09 -5.68 24.64
CA HIS A 323 -1.41 -5.48 25.93
C HIS A 323 0.10 -5.24 25.80
N VAL A 324 0.51 -4.48 24.81
CA VAL A 324 1.88 -4.00 24.62
C VAL A 324 1.93 -2.47 24.70
N PRO A 325 3.09 -1.90 25.01
CA PRO A 325 3.23 -0.44 24.98
C PRO A 325 2.88 0.17 23.62
N VAL A 326 2.31 1.37 23.64
CA VAL A 326 2.00 2.18 22.46
C VAL A 326 2.69 3.50 22.55
N ASP A 327 3.34 3.94 21.46
CA ASP A 327 3.90 5.28 21.36
C ASP A 327 3.59 5.88 19.98
N TYR A 328 3.93 7.14 19.77
CA TYR A 328 3.57 7.88 18.57
C TYR A 328 4.80 8.36 17.81
N SER A 329 4.71 8.34 16.49
CA SER A 329 5.79 8.78 15.61
C SER A 329 5.25 9.58 14.40
N ARG A 330 6.17 10.04 13.55
CA ARG A 330 5.89 10.79 12.32
C ARG A 330 6.93 10.48 11.26
N CYS A 331 6.48 10.33 10.01
CA CYS A 331 7.37 10.31 8.85
C CYS A 331 7.75 11.72 8.38
N GLY A 332 6.83 12.67 8.51
CA GLY A 332 6.97 14.00 7.92
C GLY A 332 6.47 14.09 6.46
N TYR A 333 5.99 13.00 5.89
CA TYR A 333 5.44 12.89 4.53
C TYR A 333 4.40 11.76 4.48
N GLY A 334 3.75 11.56 3.33
CA GLY A 334 2.85 10.42 3.11
C GLY A 334 3.67 9.17 2.84
N CYS A 335 4.07 8.47 3.89
CA CYS A 335 5.07 7.41 3.88
C CYS A 335 4.49 6.00 3.66
N SER A 336 3.20 5.88 3.44
CA SER A 336 2.54 4.65 2.99
C SER A 336 1.14 4.94 2.45
N ASP A 337 0.44 3.91 2.02
CA ASP A 337 -0.83 3.94 1.29
C ASP A 337 -2.00 4.59 2.04
N HIS A 338 -1.93 4.70 3.40
CA HIS A 338 -2.90 5.46 4.20
C HIS A 338 -3.04 6.90 3.73
N ALA A 339 -1.94 7.48 3.23
CA ALA A 339 -1.91 8.86 2.77
C ALA A 339 -2.83 9.10 1.56
N SER A 340 -2.98 8.12 0.68
CA SER A 340 -3.88 8.20 -0.48
C SER A 340 -5.36 8.31 -0.06
N TRP A 341 -5.76 7.62 0.99
CA TRP A 341 -7.10 7.71 1.56
C TRP A 341 -7.32 9.03 2.30
N ASN A 342 -6.35 9.43 3.11
CA ASN A 342 -6.39 10.68 3.86
C ASN A 342 -6.44 11.90 2.93
N GLU A 343 -5.78 11.85 1.76
CA GLU A 343 -5.83 12.93 0.75
C GLU A 343 -7.27 13.19 0.27
N GLU A 344 -8.11 12.16 0.26
CA GLU A 344 -9.52 12.22 -0.17
C GLU A 344 -10.51 12.35 1.02
N ASP A 345 -10.02 12.82 2.18
CA ASP A 345 -10.80 13.05 3.40
C ASP A 345 -11.45 11.76 3.98
N ILE A 346 -10.88 10.58 3.69
CA ILE A 346 -11.31 9.30 4.25
C ILE A 346 -10.45 9.02 5.49
N PRO A 347 -11.08 8.73 6.67
CA PRO A 347 -10.34 8.45 7.89
C PRO A 347 -9.38 7.26 7.71
N ALA A 348 -8.09 7.50 7.91
CA ALA A 348 -7.03 6.51 7.78
C ALA A 348 -6.11 6.55 9.00
N ALA A 349 -5.60 5.38 9.42
CA ALA A 349 -4.62 5.22 10.49
C ALA A 349 -3.48 4.32 10.04
N PHE A 350 -2.31 4.49 10.67
CA PHE A 350 -1.11 3.77 10.30
C PHE A 350 -0.33 3.34 11.56
N PRO A 351 -0.46 2.06 12.01
CA PRO A 351 0.44 1.47 12.98
C PRO A 351 1.70 0.97 12.30
N CYS A 352 2.85 1.12 12.94
CA CYS A 352 4.13 0.68 12.43
C CYS A 352 4.94 -0.04 13.51
N GLU A 353 5.91 -0.83 13.09
CA GLU A 353 6.73 -1.70 13.95
C GLU A 353 7.68 -0.95 14.89
N THR A 354 8.16 0.23 14.46
CA THR A 354 9.11 1.06 15.21
C THR A 354 8.75 2.54 15.08
N SER A 355 9.47 3.40 15.83
CA SER A 355 9.50 4.82 15.51
C SER A 355 10.12 5.04 14.13
N PHE A 356 9.81 6.16 13.49
CA PHE A 356 10.42 6.49 12.20
C PHE A 356 11.95 6.63 12.28
N ALA A 357 12.47 7.07 13.44
CA ALA A 357 13.91 7.20 13.65
C ALA A 357 14.63 5.84 13.78
N ASP A 358 13.94 4.82 14.23
CA ASP A 358 14.46 3.48 14.52
C ASP A 358 14.02 2.42 13.50
N HIS A 359 13.53 2.86 12.34
CA HIS A 359 13.03 1.95 11.29
C HIS A 359 14.11 0.96 10.83
N ASN A 360 13.69 -0.15 10.26
CA ASN A 360 14.56 -1.17 9.71
C ASN A 360 15.55 -0.53 8.69
N PRO A 361 16.86 -0.50 8.98
CA PRO A 361 17.83 0.16 8.11
C PRO A 361 18.14 -0.61 6.83
N TYR A 362 17.54 -1.79 6.64
CA TYR A 362 17.78 -2.67 5.50
C TYR A 362 16.67 -2.64 4.46
N ILE A 363 15.57 -1.89 4.68
CA ILE A 363 14.53 -1.71 3.66
C ILE A 363 15.13 -1.20 2.35
N HIS A 364 14.48 -1.47 1.24
CA HIS A 364 14.95 -1.12 -0.11
C HIS A 364 16.33 -1.70 -0.47
N THR A 365 16.75 -2.77 0.23
CA THR A 365 17.99 -3.50 -0.05
C THR A 365 17.78 -5.02 -0.11
N SER A 366 18.73 -5.72 -0.70
CA SER A 366 18.75 -7.20 -0.69
C SER A 366 18.95 -7.82 0.70
N SER A 367 19.17 -7.01 1.73
CA SER A 367 19.35 -7.42 3.12
C SER A 367 18.08 -7.32 3.95
N ASP A 368 16.98 -6.81 3.40
CA ASP A 368 15.66 -6.88 4.05
C ASP A 368 15.13 -8.33 3.99
N LYS A 369 15.46 -9.11 5.02
CA LYS A 369 15.24 -10.55 5.10
C LYS A 369 14.46 -10.95 6.33
N MET A 370 13.89 -12.16 6.29
CA MET A 370 13.09 -12.74 7.37
C MET A 370 13.81 -12.88 8.71
N ASP A 371 15.12 -13.09 8.70
CA ASP A 371 15.94 -13.24 9.91
C ASP A 371 16.09 -11.97 10.73
N LEU A 372 15.68 -10.83 10.20
CA LEU A 372 15.59 -9.55 10.89
C LEU A 372 14.25 -9.38 11.66
N LEU A 373 13.26 -10.22 11.36
CA LEU A 373 11.88 -10.00 11.80
C LEU A 373 11.52 -10.84 13.03
N ASN A 374 10.62 -10.33 13.82
CA ASN A 374 10.08 -10.96 15.02
C ASN A 374 8.64 -11.43 14.77
N LEU A 375 8.43 -12.76 14.79
CA LEU A 375 7.12 -13.35 14.51
C LEU A 375 6.05 -12.96 15.55
N GLU A 376 6.42 -12.78 16.81
CA GLU A 376 5.48 -12.31 17.84
C GLU A 376 4.99 -10.90 17.52
N HIS A 377 5.89 -10.03 17.04
CA HIS A 377 5.53 -8.66 16.64
C HIS A 377 4.55 -8.68 15.49
N MET A 378 4.82 -9.41 14.41
CA MET A 378 3.89 -9.60 13.29
C MET A 378 2.54 -10.18 13.75
N THR A 379 2.56 -11.12 14.71
CA THR A 379 1.35 -11.69 15.29
C THR A 379 0.52 -10.62 16.00
N ASN A 380 1.16 -9.68 16.70
CA ASN A 380 0.48 -8.57 17.35
C ASN A 380 -0.19 -7.63 16.34
N PHE A 381 0.42 -7.39 15.18
CA PHE A 381 -0.21 -6.64 14.09
C PHE A 381 -1.39 -7.40 13.47
N SER A 382 -1.31 -8.72 13.31
CA SER A 382 -2.45 -9.53 12.87
C SER A 382 -3.61 -9.47 13.88
N LYS A 383 -3.32 -9.51 15.19
CA LYS A 383 -4.34 -9.32 16.25
C LYS A 383 -5.00 -7.94 16.15
N LEU A 384 -4.21 -6.88 15.92
CA LEU A 384 -4.73 -5.53 15.76
C LEU A 384 -5.66 -5.42 14.55
N ALA A 385 -5.28 -6.03 13.41
CA ALA A 385 -6.11 -6.05 12.21
C ALA A 385 -7.46 -6.77 12.46
N VAL A 386 -7.45 -7.89 13.18
CA VAL A 386 -8.67 -8.63 13.57
C VAL A 386 -9.54 -7.81 14.51
N ALA A 387 -8.95 -7.19 15.55
CA ALA A 387 -9.69 -6.35 16.50
C ALA A 387 -10.33 -5.15 15.79
N PHE A 388 -9.58 -4.46 14.94
CA PHE A 388 -10.06 -3.33 14.14
C PHE A 388 -11.23 -3.74 13.23
N ALA A 389 -11.10 -4.88 12.55
CA ALA A 389 -12.15 -5.39 11.66
C ALA A 389 -13.44 -5.70 12.43
N ILE A 390 -13.37 -6.46 13.53
CA ILE A 390 -14.55 -6.90 14.27
C ILE A 390 -15.24 -5.73 14.95
N GLU A 391 -14.49 -4.88 15.64
CA GLU A 391 -15.05 -3.74 16.37
C GLU A 391 -15.80 -2.79 15.43
N LEU A 392 -15.22 -2.46 14.29
CA LEU A 392 -15.80 -1.45 13.39
C LEU A 392 -16.81 -2.03 12.39
N ALA A 393 -16.70 -3.33 12.05
CA ALA A 393 -17.65 -3.92 11.09
C ALA A 393 -18.88 -4.52 11.77
N SER A 394 -18.88 -4.73 13.08
CA SER A 394 -20.04 -5.24 13.85
C SER A 394 -20.97 -4.12 14.35
N GLU A 395 -20.57 -2.84 14.20
CA GLU A 395 -21.38 -1.66 14.56
C GLU A 395 -22.57 -1.41 13.65
#